data_93974f0e4e4a3f25f4ec8ceb1fbbd148
#
_entry.id   93974f0e4e4a3f25f4ec8ceb1fbbd148
#
_cell.length_a   1.000
_cell.length_b   1.000
_cell.length_c   1.000
_cell.angle_alpha   90.00
_cell.angle_beta   90.00
_cell.angle_gamma   90.00
#
_symmetry.space_group_name_H-M   'P 1'
#
loop_
_entity.id
_entity.type
_entity.pdbx_description
1 polymer ?
#
loop_
_entity_poly.entity_id
_entity_poly.type
_entity_poly.pdbx_seq_one_letter_code
_entity_poly.pdbx_strand_id
1 'polypeptide(L)'
;VQLSKGQNAPLDQGEITVVCVWEQRPLIDADLSALLLAADGKVRGDFDFVFYNQTESRDDSTHHGGKRLAGTSIEDRITVDLHRLDQEIERIAIVLSLDAPAPATLADLRAADITVHDPAGNTLAMFTIDDWSNETAAVTVEIYRRDHHWKIRAVGQGYHDGLAGLARDFGVTVDDDTDAQTSETVATPLVHGPPPIDWSNPPVPAGYEL
;
A
#
# COMPACT_ATOMS: atom_id res chain seq x y z
N VAL A 1 21.49 -1.34 -1.09
CA VAL A 1 21.89 -1.01 0.27
C VAL A 1 20.91 -1.63 1.27
N GLN A 2 21.40 -2.17 2.40
CA GLN A 2 20.56 -2.59 3.52
C GLN A 2 20.20 -1.36 4.35
N LEU A 3 18.91 -1.16 4.62
CA LEU A 3 18.39 -0.08 5.46
C LEU A 3 17.94 -0.62 6.81
N SER A 4 18.13 0.18 7.86
CA SER A 4 17.49 0.02 9.16
C SER A 4 16.37 1.06 9.32
N LYS A 5 15.42 0.81 10.22
CA LYS A 5 14.31 1.73 10.53
C LYS A 5 14.78 3.18 10.70
N GLY A 6 14.19 4.10 9.97
CA GLY A 6 14.55 5.52 9.90
C GLY A 6 15.66 5.89 8.93
N GLN A 7 16.44 4.92 8.43
CA GLN A 7 17.48 5.20 7.42
C GLN A 7 16.87 5.44 6.05
N ASN A 8 17.60 6.17 5.21
CA ASN A 8 17.22 6.48 3.84
C ASN A 8 18.38 6.30 2.86
N ALA A 9 18.03 6.13 1.57
CA ALA A 9 18.96 6.07 0.45
C ALA A 9 18.43 6.91 -0.71
N PRO A 10 19.31 7.44 -1.58
CA PRO A 10 18.89 8.12 -2.80
C PRO A 10 18.27 7.11 -3.79
N LEU A 11 17.35 7.60 -4.63
CA LEU A 11 16.80 6.91 -5.78
C LEU A 11 17.11 7.76 -7.02
N ASP A 12 18.11 7.33 -7.78
CA ASP A 12 18.58 8.04 -8.99
C ASP A 12 17.97 7.43 -10.27
N GLN A 13 17.03 6.49 -10.10
CA GLN A 13 16.35 5.78 -11.18
C GLN A 13 15.05 6.50 -11.58
N GLY A 14 14.64 6.36 -12.85
CA GLY A 14 13.36 6.87 -13.31
C GLY A 14 12.19 5.96 -12.91
N GLU A 15 12.40 4.65 -12.93
CA GLU A 15 11.41 3.65 -12.54
C GLU A 15 12.01 2.73 -11.48
N ILE A 16 11.18 2.35 -10.53
CA ILE A 16 11.52 1.40 -9.47
C ILE A 16 10.38 0.42 -9.24
N THR A 17 10.72 -0.77 -8.76
CA THR A 17 9.74 -1.76 -8.26
C THR A 17 10.02 -2.05 -6.80
N VAL A 18 9.02 -1.81 -5.96
CA VAL A 18 9.03 -2.23 -4.55
C VAL A 18 8.37 -3.61 -4.48
N VAL A 19 9.06 -4.57 -3.91
CA VAL A 19 8.60 -5.93 -3.71
C VAL A 19 8.58 -6.21 -2.22
N CYS A 20 7.45 -6.72 -1.73
CA CYS A 20 7.31 -7.22 -0.37
C CYS A 20 7.16 -8.74 -0.40
N VAL A 21 7.91 -9.43 0.42
CA VAL A 21 7.91 -10.90 0.52
C VAL A 21 7.65 -11.32 1.95
N TRP A 22 6.72 -12.27 2.14
CA TRP A 22 6.45 -12.89 3.44
C TRP A 22 6.21 -14.39 3.30
N GLU A 23 6.35 -15.15 4.40
CA GLU A 23 6.09 -16.58 4.43
C GLU A 23 4.59 -16.85 4.26
N GLN A 24 4.22 -17.71 3.30
CA GLN A 24 2.83 -18.16 3.15
C GLN A 24 2.35 -18.90 4.41
N ARG A 25 1.18 -18.49 4.92
CA ARG A 25 0.55 -19.12 6.08
C ARG A 25 -0.92 -19.39 5.82
N PRO A 26 -1.47 -20.52 6.33
CA PRO A 26 -2.90 -20.79 6.23
C PRO A 26 -3.71 -19.68 6.92
N LEU A 27 -4.73 -19.17 6.25
CA LEU A 27 -5.68 -18.17 6.75
C LEU A 27 -5.07 -16.79 7.10
N ILE A 28 -3.80 -16.55 6.79
CA ILE A 28 -3.13 -15.29 6.99
C ILE A 28 -2.61 -14.81 5.64
N ASP A 29 -3.15 -13.72 5.16
CA ASP A 29 -2.66 -13.03 3.96
C ASP A 29 -2.47 -11.54 4.24
N ALA A 30 -1.75 -10.88 3.37
CA ALA A 30 -1.51 -9.45 3.44
C ALA A 30 -1.51 -8.85 2.03
N ASP A 31 -1.81 -7.57 1.93
CA ASP A 31 -1.86 -6.81 0.69
C ASP A 31 -0.88 -5.65 0.72
N LEU A 32 -0.13 -5.51 -0.36
CA LEU A 32 0.70 -4.33 -0.58
C LEU A 32 -0.11 -3.26 -1.29
N SER A 33 0.02 -2.03 -0.86
CA SER A 33 -0.64 -0.89 -1.48
C SER A 33 0.27 0.35 -1.47
N ALA A 34 -0.08 1.35 -2.28
CA ALA A 34 0.62 2.62 -2.34
C ALA A 34 -0.36 3.78 -2.19
N LEU A 35 0.00 4.75 -1.34
CA LEU A 35 -0.70 6.01 -1.15
C LEU A 35 0.17 7.13 -1.71
N LEU A 36 -0.33 7.82 -2.74
CA LEU A 36 0.33 8.98 -3.34
C LEU A 36 -0.09 10.23 -2.57
N LEU A 37 0.87 10.88 -1.92
CA LEU A 37 0.61 11.93 -0.95
C LEU A 37 1.08 13.29 -1.45
N ALA A 38 0.22 14.29 -1.32
CA ALA A 38 0.55 15.68 -1.55
C ALA A 38 1.43 16.25 -0.41
N ALA A 39 1.77 17.53 -0.49
CA ALA A 39 2.64 18.21 0.46
C ALA A 39 2.09 18.23 1.90
N ASP A 40 0.77 18.16 2.08
CA ASP A 40 0.10 18.07 3.38
C ASP A 40 0.14 16.65 4.00
N GLY A 41 0.69 15.69 3.25
CA GLY A 41 0.79 14.28 3.67
C GLY A 41 -0.51 13.49 3.49
N LYS A 42 -1.46 13.99 2.68
CA LYS A 42 -2.73 13.33 2.40
C LYS A 42 -2.81 12.92 0.92
N VAL A 43 -3.66 11.95 0.64
CA VAL A 43 -4.11 11.67 -0.74
C VAL A 43 -4.99 12.84 -1.21
N ARG A 44 -4.95 13.15 -2.51
CA ARG A 44 -5.81 14.18 -3.12
C ARG A 44 -7.22 13.66 -3.39
N GLY A 45 -7.38 12.33 -3.35
CA GLY A 45 -8.62 11.61 -3.53
C GLY A 45 -8.35 10.10 -3.65
N ASP A 46 -9.39 9.29 -3.75
CA ASP A 46 -9.28 7.83 -3.77
C ASP A 46 -8.47 7.30 -4.96
N PHE A 47 -8.36 8.07 -6.05
CA PHE A 47 -7.53 7.76 -7.21
C PHE A 47 -6.01 7.79 -6.94
N ASP A 48 -5.59 8.30 -5.79
CA ASP A 48 -4.21 8.28 -5.30
C ASP A 48 -3.90 7.08 -4.40
N PHE A 49 -4.86 6.15 -4.26
CA PHE A 49 -4.70 4.90 -3.53
C PHE A 49 -4.63 3.73 -4.51
N VAL A 50 -3.45 3.12 -4.65
CA VAL A 50 -3.17 2.02 -5.58
C VAL A 50 -3.07 0.72 -4.80
N PHE A 51 -3.88 -0.29 -5.16
CA PHE A 51 -3.97 -1.60 -4.53
C PHE A 51 -4.59 -2.62 -5.51
N TYR A 52 -4.82 -3.86 -5.09
CA TYR A 52 -5.27 -4.93 -5.98
C TYR A 52 -6.60 -4.66 -6.73
N ASN A 53 -7.53 -3.85 -6.18
CA ASN A 53 -8.80 -3.46 -6.84
C ASN A 53 -8.69 -2.17 -7.67
N GLN A 54 -7.70 -1.35 -7.42
CA GLN A 54 -7.37 -0.14 -8.17
C GLN A 54 -5.89 -0.19 -8.51
N THR A 55 -5.58 -0.91 -9.58
CA THR A 55 -4.21 -1.31 -9.91
C THR A 55 -3.35 -0.19 -10.48
N GLU A 56 -3.93 0.98 -10.77
CA GLU A 56 -3.23 2.09 -11.43
C GLU A 56 -3.60 3.42 -10.77
N SER A 57 -2.61 4.30 -10.60
CA SER A 57 -2.85 5.68 -10.22
C SER A 57 -3.40 6.49 -11.39
N ARG A 58 -4.06 7.62 -11.09
CA ARG A 58 -4.67 8.49 -12.11
C ARG A 58 -3.68 9.02 -13.16
N ASP A 59 -2.43 9.26 -12.76
CA ASP A 59 -1.35 9.76 -13.62
C ASP A 59 -0.58 8.64 -14.31
N ASP A 60 -1.01 7.38 -14.12
CA ASP A 60 -0.38 6.19 -14.70
C ASP A 60 1.12 6.08 -14.33
N SER A 61 1.48 6.59 -13.14
CA SER A 61 2.84 6.53 -12.61
C SER A 61 3.08 5.36 -11.68
N THR A 62 2.02 4.86 -11.04
CA THR A 62 2.11 3.84 -10.00
C THR A 62 1.18 2.69 -10.31
N HIS A 63 1.72 1.47 -10.28
CA HIS A 63 1.00 0.25 -10.65
C HIS A 63 1.17 -0.84 -9.60
N HIS A 64 0.05 -1.49 -9.23
CA HIS A 64 0.04 -2.72 -8.45
C HIS A 64 0.26 -3.91 -9.37
N GLY A 65 1.38 -4.60 -9.23
CA GLY A 65 1.79 -5.71 -10.09
C GLY A 65 1.19 -7.07 -9.71
N GLY A 66 0.39 -7.12 -8.65
CA GLY A 66 -0.27 -8.32 -8.13
C GLY A 66 0.64 -9.23 -7.31
N LYS A 67 -0.01 -10.14 -6.61
CA LYS A 67 0.62 -11.18 -5.80
C LYS A 67 1.03 -12.39 -6.62
N ARG A 68 2.08 -13.07 -6.20
CA ARG A 68 2.45 -14.38 -6.73
C ARG A 68 3.03 -15.27 -5.64
N LEU A 69 2.83 -16.58 -5.80
CA LEU A 69 3.50 -17.58 -4.98
C LEU A 69 4.93 -17.80 -5.50
N ALA A 70 5.92 -17.64 -4.62
CA ALA A 70 7.34 -17.85 -4.89
C ALA A 70 7.92 -18.91 -3.93
N GLY A 71 7.76 -20.18 -4.29
CA GLY A 71 8.11 -21.30 -3.41
C GLY A 71 7.15 -21.39 -2.23
N THR A 72 7.64 -21.16 -1.01
CA THR A 72 6.86 -21.12 0.24
C THR A 72 6.52 -19.69 0.70
N SER A 73 6.82 -18.70 -0.12
CA SER A 73 6.60 -17.30 0.20
C SER A 73 5.60 -16.68 -0.78
N ILE A 74 4.92 -15.65 -0.33
CA ILE A 74 4.11 -14.77 -1.16
C ILE A 74 4.94 -13.53 -1.47
N GLU A 75 4.86 -13.08 -2.70
CA GLU A 75 5.48 -11.86 -3.20
C GLU A 75 4.39 -10.95 -3.76
N ASP A 76 4.34 -9.70 -3.31
CA ASP A 76 3.48 -8.66 -3.84
C ASP A 76 4.32 -7.44 -4.26
N ARG A 77 3.88 -6.67 -5.26
CA ARG A 77 4.72 -5.64 -5.85
C ARG A 77 3.97 -4.38 -6.27
N ILE A 78 4.67 -3.25 -6.12
CA ILE A 78 4.27 -1.93 -6.63
C ILE A 78 5.40 -1.40 -7.52
N THR A 79 5.08 -0.99 -8.73
CA THR A 79 6.00 -0.31 -9.65
C THR A 79 5.66 1.18 -9.68
N VAL A 80 6.68 2.04 -9.65
CA VAL A 80 6.55 3.49 -9.66
C VAL A 80 7.49 4.09 -10.70
N ASP A 81 6.94 4.82 -11.67
CA ASP A 81 7.69 5.69 -12.57
C ASP A 81 7.80 7.10 -11.95
N LEU A 82 8.95 7.39 -11.35
CA LEU A 82 9.23 8.64 -10.65
C LEU A 82 9.24 9.86 -11.59
N HIS A 83 9.42 9.67 -12.91
CA HIS A 83 9.39 10.75 -13.89
C HIS A 83 7.97 11.12 -14.32
N ARG A 84 7.02 10.17 -14.22
CA ARG A 84 5.61 10.38 -14.58
C ARG A 84 4.77 10.87 -13.42
N LEU A 85 5.27 10.76 -12.17
CA LEU A 85 4.56 11.23 -11.00
C LEU A 85 4.14 12.69 -11.15
N ASP A 86 2.87 12.94 -10.85
CA ASP A 86 2.30 14.29 -10.76
C ASP A 86 3.17 15.17 -9.85
N GLN A 87 3.36 16.43 -10.26
CA GLN A 87 4.21 17.38 -9.54
C GLN A 87 3.70 17.70 -8.13
N GLU A 88 2.41 17.53 -7.87
CA GLU A 88 1.80 17.71 -6.55
C GLU A 88 2.12 16.57 -5.59
N ILE A 89 2.60 15.41 -6.10
CA ILE A 89 2.98 14.28 -5.25
C ILE A 89 4.39 14.50 -4.71
N GLU A 90 4.47 14.60 -3.40
CA GLU A 90 5.72 14.79 -2.67
C GLU A 90 6.20 13.49 -1.99
N ARG A 91 5.29 12.51 -1.82
CA ARG A 91 5.58 11.25 -1.12
C ARG A 91 4.69 10.13 -1.61
N ILE A 92 5.22 8.91 -1.56
CA ILE A 92 4.46 7.67 -1.72
C ILE A 92 4.72 6.83 -0.49
N ALA A 93 3.66 6.49 0.24
CA ALA A 93 3.72 5.54 1.35
C ALA A 93 3.38 4.14 0.82
N ILE A 94 4.28 3.19 1.00
CA ILE A 94 4.06 1.77 0.68
C ILE A 94 3.58 1.08 1.96
N VAL A 95 2.39 0.53 1.88
CA VAL A 95 1.65 -0.02 3.02
C VAL A 95 1.50 -1.53 2.84
N LEU A 96 1.74 -2.27 3.93
CA LEU A 96 1.35 -3.66 4.08
C LEU A 96 0.16 -3.72 5.02
N SER A 97 -0.95 -4.32 4.61
CA SER A 97 -2.14 -4.50 5.43
C SER A 97 -2.53 -5.97 5.48
N LEU A 98 -2.93 -6.42 6.67
CA LEU A 98 -3.35 -7.80 6.88
C LEU A 98 -4.75 -8.02 6.31
N ASP A 99 -4.91 -9.09 5.56
CA ASP A 99 -6.20 -9.67 5.17
C ASP A 99 -6.35 -11.01 5.87
N ALA A 100 -6.91 -10.99 7.07
CA ALA A 100 -7.12 -12.19 7.88
C ALA A 100 -8.21 -11.97 8.92
N PRO A 101 -8.93 -13.05 9.34
CA PRO A 101 -9.92 -12.92 10.39
C PRO A 101 -9.27 -12.55 11.73
N ALA A 102 -9.93 -11.68 12.49
CA ALA A 102 -9.49 -11.35 13.84
C ALA A 102 -9.42 -12.63 14.72
N PRO A 103 -8.44 -12.76 15.63
CA PRO A 103 -7.53 -11.71 16.13
C PRO A 103 -6.13 -11.65 15.46
N ALA A 104 -6.00 -12.03 14.18
CA ALA A 104 -4.71 -12.03 13.50
C ALA A 104 -4.07 -10.63 13.42
N THR A 105 -2.75 -10.60 13.44
CA THR A 105 -1.93 -9.37 13.37
C THR A 105 -0.75 -9.57 12.39
N LEU A 106 -0.04 -8.50 12.05
CA LEU A 106 1.17 -8.60 11.22
C LEU A 106 2.26 -9.47 11.86
N ALA A 107 2.26 -9.64 13.20
CA ALA A 107 3.16 -10.57 13.89
C ALA A 107 2.98 -12.02 13.45
N ASP A 108 1.80 -12.38 12.94
CA ASP A 108 1.53 -13.72 12.40
C ASP A 108 2.26 -13.98 11.07
N LEU A 109 2.66 -12.94 10.34
CA LEU A 109 3.55 -13.04 9.17
C LEU A 109 5.00 -13.33 9.56
N ARG A 110 5.39 -13.10 10.82
CA ARG A 110 6.75 -13.13 11.40
C ARG A 110 7.64 -12.02 10.88
N ALA A 111 7.93 -12.00 9.59
CA ALA A 111 8.75 -10.99 8.95
C ALA A 111 8.18 -10.62 7.58
N ALA A 112 8.45 -9.40 7.15
CA ALA A 112 8.24 -8.93 5.80
C ALA A 112 9.56 -8.36 5.27
N ASP A 113 10.03 -8.92 4.14
CA ASP A 113 11.22 -8.45 3.45
C ASP A 113 10.81 -7.51 2.32
N ILE A 114 11.22 -6.26 2.42
CA ILE A 114 10.98 -5.24 1.41
C ILE A 114 12.26 -5.06 0.60
N THR A 115 12.16 -5.21 -0.71
CA THR A 115 13.26 -4.95 -1.64
C THR A 115 12.84 -3.94 -2.70
N VAL A 116 13.75 -3.08 -3.10
CA VAL A 116 13.52 -2.09 -4.16
C VAL A 116 14.49 -2.37 -5.29
N HIS A 117 13.96 -2.48 -6.49
CA HIS A 117 14.72 -2.82 -7.69
C HIS A 117 14.63 -1.73 -8.74
N ASP A 118 15.67 -1.63 -9.55
CA ASP A 118 15.65 -0.89 -10.81
C ASP A 118 14.99 -1.73 -11.94
N PRO A 119 14.71 -1.17 -13.12
CA PRO A 119 14.14 -1.92 -14.25
C PRO A 119 15.02 -3.06 -14.76
N ALA A 120 16.32 -3.04 -14.47
CA ALA A 120 17.25 -4.13 -14.81
C ALA A 120 17.25 -5.27 -13.77
N GLY A 121 16.48 -5.12 -12.68
CA GLY A 121 16.38 -6.09 -11.59
C GLY A 121 17.49 -5.97 -10.54
N ASN A 122 18.32 -4.92 -10.58
CA ASN A 122 19.34 -4.71 -9.54
C ASN A 122 18.68 -4.19 -8.27
N THR A 123 19.08 -4.74 -7.13
CA THR A 123 18.56 -4.31 -5.82
C THR A 123 19.20 -2.98 -5.39
N LEU A 124 18.38 -1.95 -5.28
CA LEU A 124 18.75 -0.61 -4.83
C LEU A 124 18.75 -0.51 -3.30
N ALA A 125 17.70 -1.02 -2.66
CA ALA A 125 17.52 -0.98 -1.21
C ALA A 125 16.83 -2.25 -0.71
N MET A 126 17.10 -2.60 0.55
CA MET A 126 16.46 -3.71 1.27
C MET A 126 16.13 -3.26 2.69
N PHE A 127 14.98 -3.70 3.20
CA PHE A 127 14.55 -3.47 4.56
C PHE A 127 13.71 -4.65 5.06
N THR A 128 14.06 -5.24 6.18
CA THR A 128 13.29 -6.32 6.82
C THR A 128 12.56 -5.76 8.04
N ILE A 129 11.30 -6.10 8.21
CA ILE A 129 10.51 -5.80 9.39
C ILE A 129 10.16 -7.14 10.04
N ASP A 130 10.65 -7.35 11.25
CA ASP A 130 10.49 -8.57 12.05
C ASP A 130 10.10 -8.27 13.51
N ASP A 131 9.85 -7.00 13.83
CA ASP A 131 9.52 -6.48 15.17
C ASP A 131 8.03 -6.14 15.32
N TRP A 132 7.16 -6.84 14.61
CA TRP A 132 5.71 -6.69 14.70
C TRP A 132 5.17 -7.03 16.09
N SER A 133 4.08 -6.36 16.49
CA SER A 133 3.37 -6.60 17.73
C SER A 133 1.89 -6.93 17.43
N ASN A 134 1.00 -5.96 17.60
CA ASN A 134 -0.44 -6.12 17.41
C ASN A 134 -1.00 -5.22 16.28
N GLU A 135 -0.13 -4.78 15.41
CA GLU A 135 -0.51 -4.01 14.23
C GLU A 135 -1.19 -4.91 13.19
N THR A 136 -2.18 -4.36 12.49
CA THR A 136 -2.84 -5.02 11.36
C THR A 136 -2.57 -4.32 10.03
N ALA A 137 -1.97 -3.13 10.06
CA ALA A 137 -1.41 -2.47 8.88
C ALA A 137 -0.13 -1.71 9.27
N ALA A 138 0.74 -1.47 8.29
CA ALA A 138 1.96 -0.69 8.51
C ALA A 138 2.42 0.02 7.25
N VAL A 139 2.96 1.23 7.41
CA VAL A 139 3.81 1.86 6.41
C VAL A 139 5.17 1.18 6.46
N THR A 140 5.54 0.47 5.42
CA THR A 140 6.80 -0.28 5.33
C THR A 140 7.96 0.63 4.94
N VAL A 141 7.83 1.29 3.79
CA VAL A 141 8.79 2.28 3.28
C VAL A 141 8.05 3.49 2.73
N GLU A 142 8.74 4.61 2.67
CA GLU A 142 8.29 5.82 1.98
C GLU A 142 9.28 6.19 0.88
N ILE A 143 8.76 6.54 -0.29
CA ILE A 143 9.48 7.18 -1.37
C ILE A 143 9.10 8.65 -1.31
N TYR A 144 10.06 9.58 -1.19
CA TYR A 144 9.77 10.98 -0.98
C TYR A 144 10.73 11.90 -1.73
N ARG A 145 10.22 13.08 -2.10
CA ARG A 145 11.00 14.11 -2.78
C ARG A 145 11.72 14.99 -1.75
N ARG A 146 13.01 15.21 -1.97
CA ARG A 146 13.80 16.17 -1.21
C ARG A 146 14.84 16.84 -2.10
N ASP A 147 14.85 18.17 -2.12
CA ASP A 147 15.78 18.96 -2.92
C ASP A 147 15.79 18.52 -4.41
N HIS A 148 14.59 18.30 -4.98
CA HIS A 148 14.35 17.81 -6.35
C HIS A 148 14.86 16.37 -6.63
N HIS A 149 15.30 15.63 -5.62
CA HIS A 149 15.71 14.23 -5.74
C HIS A 149 14.75 13.31 -5.00
N TRP A 150 14.55 12.12 -5.53
CA TRP A 150 13.80 11.07 -4.86
C TRP A 150 14.69 10.29 -3.90
N LYS A 151 14.13 9.91 -2.79
CA LYS A 151 14.76 9.09 -1.76
C LYS A 151 13.78 8.03 -1.28
N ILE A 152 14.31 6.91 -0.82
CA ILE A 152 13.55 5.91 -0.08
C ILE A 152 13.96 5.93 1.38
N ARG A 153 12.99 5.77 2.29
CA ARG A 153 13.20 5.65 3.72
C ARG A 153 12.55 4.38 4.25
N ALA A 154 13.27 3.61 5.06
CA ALA A 154 12.70 2.51 5.84
C ALA A 154 11.88 3.10 7.01
N VAL A 155 10.61 2.74 7.10
CA VAL A 155 9.66 3.32 8.08
C VAL A 155 9.30 2.30 9.15
N GLY A 156 8.60 1.22 8.80
CA GLY A 156 8.14 0.21 9.76
C GLY A 156 7.21 0.78 10.84
N GLN A 157 6.30 1.70 10.45
CA GLN A 157 5.32 2.29 11.37
C GLN A 157 4.00 1.54 11.29
N GLY A 158 3.64 0.85 12.37
CA GLY A 158 2.42 0.08 12.45
C GLY A 158 1.20 0.86 12.94
N TYR A 159 0.01 0.33 12.60
CA TYR A 159 -1.32 0.80 12.97
C TYR A 159 -2.10 -0.33 13.62
N HIS A 160 -2.54 -0.14 14.88
CA HIS A 160 -3.33 -1.14 15.61
C HIS A 160 -4.78 -1.21 15.15
N ASP A 161 -5.31 -0.07 14.71
CA ASP A 161 -6.64 0.06 14.11
C ASP A 161 -6.60 -0.13 12.58
N GLY A 162 -5.51 -0.69 12.09
CA GLY A 162 -5.34 -1.18 10.73
C GLY A 162 -5.57 -0.12 9.65
N LEU A 163 -6.27 -0.52 8.60
CA LEU A 163 -6.58 0.36 7.47
C LEU A 163 -7.41 1.58 7.89
N ALA A 164 -8.26 1.48 8.92
CA ALA A 164 -9.07 2.62 9.38
C ALA A 164 -8.20 3.74 9.97
N GLY A 165 -7.18 3.39 10.77
CA GLY A 165 -6.21 4.37 11.29
C GLY A 165 -5.40 4.99 10.18
N LEU A 166 -4.95 4.17 9.27
CA LEU A 166 -4.18 4.57 8.11
C LEU A 166 -4.98 5.51 7.20
N ALA A 167 -6.24 5.19 6.94
CA ALA A 167 -7.14 6.02 6.15
C ALA A 167 -7.35 7.41 6.79
N ARG A 168 -7.54 7.49 8.11
CA ARG A 168 -7.64 8.78 8.82
C ARG A 168 -6.37 9.59 8.70
N ASP A 169 -5.20 8.94 8.85
CA ASP A 169 -3.91 9.61 8.78
C ASP A 169 -3.57 10.12 7.39
N PHE A 170 -3.99 9.40 6.34
CA PHE A 170 -3.69 9.75 4.96
C PHE A 170 -4.85 10.35 4.17
N GLY A 171 -6.03 10.47 4.80
CA GLY A 171 -7.19 11.14 4.20
C GLY A 171 -7.92 10.29 3.14
N VAL A 172 -7.78 8.96 3.19
CA VAL A 172 -8.56 8.03 2.38
C VAL A 172 -9.98 7.95 2.92
N THR A 173 -10.99 8.01 2.05
CA THR A 173 -12.39 7.83 2.45
C THR A 173 -12.63 6.35 2.72
N VAL A 174 -12.99 6.01 3.96
CA VAL A 174 -13.50 4.69 4.32
C VAL A 174 -14.99 4.84 4.53
N ASP A 175 -15.80 4.17 3.73
CA ASP A 175 -17.24 4.09 3.99
C ASP A 175 -17.45 3.20 5.22
N ASP A 176 -17.72 3.83 6.36
CA ASP A 176 -18.17 3.13 7.56
C ASP A 176 -19.60 2.61 7.31
N ASP A 177 -19.73 1.37 6.84
CA ASP A 177 -21.02 0.65 6.85
C ASP A 177 -21.45 0.32 8.30
N THR A 178 -21.74 1.36 9.08
CA THR A 178 -22.43 1.21 10.36
C THR A 178 -23.45 2.33 10.51
N ASP A 179 -24.56 2.22 9.77
CA ASP A 179 -25.87 2.63 10.30
C ASP A 179 -26.99 2.07 9.40
N ALA A 180 -27.63 1.02 9.90
CA ALA A 180 -28.92 0.59 9.41
C ALA A 180 -30.00 1.55 9.92
N GLN A 181 -30.80 2.07 8.99
CA GLN A 181 -32.12 2.66 9.16
C GLN A 181 -32.24 4.13 9.64
N THR A 182 -32.49 5.01 8.71
CA THR A 182 -33.79 5.72 8.66
C THR A 182 -33.99 6.37 7.27
N SER A 183 -35.14 6.09 6.69
CA SER A 183 -35.64 6.57 5.40
C SER A 183 -35.75 8.10 5.34
N GLU A 184 -35.43 8.73 4.22
CA GLU A 184 -36.39 9.40 3.32
C GLU A 184 -35.66 10.16 2.19
N THR A 185 -36.12 9.84 1.02
CA THR A 185 -36.18 10.48 -0.30
C THR A 185 -35.67 11.93 -0.46
N VAL A 186 -34.79 12.18 -1.47
CA VAL A 186 -35.02 13.02 -2.66
C VAL A 186 -33.76 13.20 -3.52
N ALA A 187 -33.89 12.72 -4.79
CA ALA A 187 -33.30 13.22 -6.06
C ALA A 187 -31.79 13.46 -6.27
N THR A 188 -31.31 12.69 -7.24
CA THR A 188 -30.08 12.69 -8.04
C THR A 188 -29.65 14.06 -8.60
N PRO A 189 -28.32 14.25 -8.89
CA PRO A 189 -27.84 13.89 -10.22
C PRO A 189 -26.49 13.17 -10.27
N LEU A 190 -26.37 12.34 -11.31
CA LEU A 190 -25.28 11.52 -11.77
C LEU A 190 -23.93 12.23 -11.87
N VAL A 191 -22.92 11.70 -11.19
CA VAL A 191 -21.53 11.77 -11.62
C VAL A 191 -20.96 10.34 -11.55
N HIS A 192 -20.55 9.80 -12.70
CA HIS A 192 -19.96 8.47 -12.80
C HIS A 192 -18.52 8.51 -12.29
N GLY A 193 -18.33 8.13 -11.03
CA GLY A 193 -17.08 7.60 -10.51
C GLY A 193 -17.24 6.09 -10.26
N PRO A 194 -16.18 5.31 -10.13
CA PRO A 194 -16.29 3.93 -9.70
C PRO A 194 -17.00 3.87 -8.33
N PRO A 195 -17.77 2.80 -8.05
CA PRO A 195 -18.48 2.66 -6.80
C PRO A 195 -17.49 2.66 -5.62
N PRO A 196 -17.90 3.18 -4.45
CA PRO A 196 -17.11 3.11 -3.23
C PRO A 196 -16.76 1.65 -2.91
N ILE A 197 -15.55 1.45 -2.38
CA ILE A 197 -15.01 0.13 -2.09
C ILE A 197 -15.57 -0.32 -0.74
N ASP A 198 -16.31 -1.44 -0.75
CA ASP A 198 -16.77 -2.11 0.47
C ASP A 198 -15.60 -2.88 1.09
N TRP A 199 -14.99 -2.29 2.12
CA TRP A 199 -13.87 -2.87 2.86
C TRP A 199 -14.28 -3.98 3.82
N SER A 200 -15.58 -4.14 4.11
CA SER A 200 -16.09 -5.23 4.94
C SER A 200 -16.25 -6.55 4.15
N ASN A 201 -16.23 -6.46 2.82
CA ASN A 201 -16.31 -7.62 1.94
C ASN A 201 -15.60 -7.32 0.59
N PRO A 202 -14.27 -7.22 0.58
CA PRO A 202 -13.52 -6.91 -0.64
C PRO A 202 -13.74 -8.00 -1.69
N PRO A 203 -13.88 -7.64 -2.99
CA PRO A 203 -14.04 -8.62 -4.04
C PRO A 203 -12.79 -9.49 -4.16
N VAL A 204 -12.97 -10.80 -4.14
CA VAL A 204 -11.88 -11.79 -4.33
C VAL A 204 -11.32 -11.65 -5.75
N PRO A 205 -10.00 -11.49 -5.94
CA PRO A 205 -9.40 -11.41 -7.26
C PRO A 205 -9.75 -12.65 -8.11
N ALA A 206 -10.15 -12.45 -9.34
CA ALA A 206 -10.40 -13.55 -10.28
C ALA A 206 -9.07 -14.29 -10.54
N GLY A 207 -8.95 -15.53 -10.05
CA GLY A 207 -7.77 -16.39 -10.24
C GLY A 207 -7.33 -17.20 -9.03
N TYR A 208 -7.96 -17.02 -7.88
CA TYR A 208 -7.76 -17.89 -6.72
C TYR A 208 -8.86 -18.94 -6.67
N GLU A 209 -8.68 -20.06 -7.37
CA GLU A 209 -9.34 -21.32 -7.04
C GLU A 209 -8.47 -22.05 -6.01
N LEU A 210 -9.11 -22.46 -4.89
CA LEU A 210 -8.52 -23.26 -3.82
C LEU A 210 -8.09 -24.63 -4.32
#